data_2a4428c4c70e44b4f0bca1192e9e2dc0
#
_entry.id   2a4428c4c70e44b4f0bca1192e9e2dc0
#
_cell.length_a   1.000
_cell.length_b   1.000
_cell.length_c   1.000
_cell.angle_alpha   90.00
_cell.angle_beta   90.00
_cell.angle_gamma   90.00
#
_symmetry.space_group_name_H-M   'P 1'
#
loop_
_entity.id
_entity.type
_entity.pdbx_description
1 polymer ?
#
loop_
_entity_poly.entity_id
_entity_poly.type
_entity_poly.pdbx_seq_one_letter_code
_entity_poly.pdbx_strand_id
1 'polypeptide(L)'
;MKNRSTIGTERGTAAEKTGIFEISAKSKYALAAICFLCCAIPLFARTPYRIKGEVSVGEDTELYEYAGIELTFYNASVRTVRKFFVVVFLSESDGTSPFTGTNCITLECDEIAAPHAVVNARFSLDDYIVEASDEGYLIDFLYVSKIEYEDGEVWEDPYGVHAK
;
A
#
# COMPACT_ATOMS: atom_id res chain seq x y z
N MET A 1 -65.76 15.20 77.84
CA MET A 1 -66.28 14.39 76.72
C MET A 1 -65.15 14.26 75.68
N LYS A 2 -64.54 13.16 75.70
CA LYS A 2 -64.27 12.06 74.75
C LYS A 2 -64.37 12.54 73.30
N ASN A 3 -63.24 12.55 72.53
CA ASN A 3 -63.05 11.60 71.44
C ASN A 3 -61.61 11.49 71.02
N ARG A 4 -61.17 10.24 70.96
CA ARG A 4 -59.93 9.72 70.41
C ARG A 4 -59.98 9.73 68.91
N SER A 5 -58.89 10.08 68.22
CA SER A 5 -58.68 9.69 66.85
C SER A 5 -57.24 9.23 66.65
N THR A 6 -57.10 8.07 66.09
CA THR A 6 -55.94 7.22 65.98
C THR A 6 -55.10 7.70 64.82
N ILE A 7 -53.77 7.79 65.02
CA ILE A 7 -52.78 8.08 63.95
C ILE A 7 -52.35 6.75 63.35
N GLY A 8 -52.64 6.56 62.06
CA GLY A 8 -52.10 5.46 61.23
C GLY A 8 -50.80 5.87 60.64
N THR A 9 -49.76 5.14 61.03
CA THR A 9 -48.41 5.28 60.41
C THR A 9 -48.31 4.38 59.19
N GLU A 10 -48.35 4.93 58.01
CA GLU A 10 -47.97 4.18 56.82
C GLU A 10 -46.48 4.40 56.49
N ARG A 11 -45.70 3.33 56.64
CA ARG A 11 -44.32 3.24 56.14
C ARG A 11 -44.38 2.97 54.63
N GLY A 12 -44.11 3.96 53.82
CA GLY A 12 -43.79 3.80 52.40
C GLY A 12 -42.37 3.27 52.23
N THR A 13 -42.23 2.00 51.92
CA THR A 13 -40.99 1.42 51.45
C THR A 13 -40.73 1.88 50.01
N ALA A 14 -39.76 2.75 49.82
CA ALA A 14 -39.24 3.09 48.52
C ALA A 14 -38.52 1.87 47.94
N ALA A 15 -39.11 1.21 46.97
CA ALA A 15 -38.46 0.20 46.15
C ALA A 15 -37.57 0.92 45.12
N GLU A 16 -36.28 0.86 45.35
CA GLU A 16 -35.25 1.26 44.42
C GLU A 16 -35.30 0.33 43.20
N LYS A 17 -35.91 0.79 42.12
CA LYS A 17 -35.87 0.14 40.82
C LYS A 17 -34.48 0.31 40.21
N THR A 18 -33.60 -0.66 40.47
CA THR A 18 -32.37 -0.84 39.66
C THR A 18 -32.80 -1.21 38.24
N GLY A 19 -32.82 -0.23 37.37
CA GLY A 19 -33.08 -0.41 35.95
C GLY A 19 -31.92 -1.15 35.28
N ILE A 20 -31.97 -2.47 35.30
CA ILE A 20 -31.11 -3.31 34.48
C ILE A 20 -31.52 -3.03 33.02
N PHE A 21 -30.66 -2.34 32.27
CA PHE A 21 -30.87 -2.09 30.87
C PHE A 21 -30.70 -3.43 30.13
N GLU A 22 -31.80 -4.14 29.93
CA GLU A 22 -31.82 -5.34 29.08
C GLU A 22 -31.60 -4.90 27.64
N ILE A 23 -30.35 -5.00 27.20
CA ILE A 23 -30.00 -4.82 25.76
C ILE A 23 -30.68 -5.99 25.03
N SER A 24 -31.73 -5.69 24.28
CA SER A 24 -32.47 -6.64 23.46
C SER A 24 -31.49 -7.47 22.61
N ALA A 25 -31.75 -8.77 22.45
CA ALA A 25 -30.93 -9.67 21.64
C ALA A 25 -30.66 -9.11 20.23
N LYS A 26 -31.64 -8.42 19.65
CA LYS A 26 -31.49 -7.73 18.35
C LYS A 26 -30.43 -6.62 18.38
N SER A 27 -30.26 -5.93 19.50
CA SER A 27 -29.21 -4.89 19.67
C SER A 27 -27.82 -5.49 19.79
N LYS A 28 -27.69 -6.68 20.38
CA LYS A 28 -26.40 -7.41 20.49
C LYS A 28 -25.88 -7.85 19.13
N TYR A 29 -26.77 -8.30 18.23
CA TYR A 29 -26.39 -8.67 16.87
C TYR A 29 -26.06 -7.46 16.01
N ALA A 30 -26.74 -6.34 16.19
CA ALA A 30 -26.43 -5.09 15.48
C ALA A 30 -25.04 -4.55 15.89
N LEU A 31 -24.68 -4.59 17.16
CA LEU A 31 -23.36 -4.17 17.64
C LEU A 31 -22.25 -5.10 17.12
N ALA A 32 -22.47 -6.42 17.13
CA ALA A 32 -21.54 -7.39 16.57
C ALA A 32 -21.35 -7.22 15.05
N ALA A 33 -22.41 -6.94 14.30
CA ALA A 33 -22.35 -6.68 12.86
C ALA A 33 -21.59 -5.39 12.55
N ILE A 34 -21.76 -4.33 13.34
CA ILE A 34 -21.00 -3.07 13.18
C ILE A 34 -19.52 -3.28 13.49
N CYS A 35 -19.17 -4.02 14.55
CA CYS A 35 -17.77 -4.38 14.84
C CYS A 35 -17.14 -5.21 13.73
N PHE A 36 -17.88 -6.17 13.15
CA PHE A 36 -17.39 -6.98 12.04
C PHE A 36 -17.18 -6.15 10.75
N LEU A 37 -18.06 -5.20 10.49
CA LEU A 37 -17.94 -4.28 9.37
C LEU A 37 -16.75 -3.31 9.55
N CYS A 38 -16.52 -2.81 10.76
CA CYS A 38 -15.37 -1.96 11.07
C CYS A 38 -14.03 -2.71 10.97
N CYS A 39 -13.98 -4.01 11.25
CA CYS A 39 -12.79 -4.85 11.08
C CYS A 39 -12.54 -5.24 9.62
N ALA A 40 -13.54 -5.19 8.74
CA ALA A 40 -13.40 -5.53 7.32
C ALA A 40 -12.92 -4.36 6.44
N ILE A 41 -12.92 -3.13 6.95
CA ILE A 41 -12.54 -1.93 6.17
C ILE A 41 -11.02 -1.77 5.91
N PRO A 42 -10.07 -2.34 6.64
CA PRO A 42 -8.65 -2.10 6.36
C PRO A 42 -7.99 -3.04 5.35
N LEU A 43 -8.72 -3.94 4.70
CA LEU A 43 -8.10 -4.95 3.81
C LEU A 43 -7.86 -4.51 2.36
N PHE A 44 -8.18 -3.29 1.99
CA PHE A 44 -7.61 -2.70 0.78
C PHE A 44 -6.28 -2.05 1.17
N ALA A 45 -5.25 -2.87 1.27
CA ALA A 45 -3.89 -2.38 1.41
C ALA A 45 -3.63 -1.39 0.27
N ARG A 46 -3.61 -0.09 0.59
CA ARG A 46 -3.20 0.93 -0.38
C ARG A 46 -1.77 0.61 -0.74
N THR A 47 -1.48 0.51 -2.02
CA THR A 47 -0.12 0.37 -2.51
C THR A 47 0.77 1.42 -1.85
N PRO A 48 1.87 1.04 -1.17
CA PRO A 48 2.68 1.97 -0.40
C PRO A 48 3.54 2.88 -1.26
N TYR A 49 3.40 2.80 -2.58
CA TYR A 49 4.19 3.55 -3.54
C TYR A 49 3.37 4.00 -4.75
N ARG A 50 3.97 4.89 -5.53
CA ARG A 50 3.66 5.13 -6.95
C ARG A 50 4.97 5.12 -7.70
N ILE A 51 4.96 4.61 -8.93
CA ILE A 51 6.16 4.57 -9.77
C ILE A 51 5.81 4.98 -11.20
N LYS A 52 6.75 5.66 -11.84
CA LYS A 52 6.75 5.92 -13.27
C LYS A 52 8.14 5.61 -13.80
N GLY A 53 8.22 5.23 -15.07
CA GLY A 53 9.47 5.01 -15.77
C GLY A 53 9.44 5.70 -17.14
N GLU A 54 10.58 6.15 -17.57
CA GLU A 54 10.82 6.66 -18.92
C GLU A 54 12.09 6.01 -19.44
N VAL A 55 12.03 5.44 -20.65
CA VAL A 55 13.18 4.81 -21.32
C VAL A 55 13.73 5.77 -22.32
N SER A 56 15.06 5.92 -22.30
CA SER A 56 15.82 6.66 -23.31
C SER A 56 16.69 5.68 -24.09
N VAL A 57 16.73 5.84 -25.40
CA VAL A 57 17.54 5.05 -26.31
C VAL A 57 18.59 5.94 -26.95
N GLY A 58 19.73 5.35 -27.27
CA GLY A 58 20.89 6.07 -27.79
C GLY A 58 21.96 6.25 -26.73
N GLU A 59 23.04 6.93 -27.12
CA GLU A 59 24.22 7.10 -26.29
C GLU A 59 24.00 8.22 -25.24
N ASP A 60 24.16 7.87 -23.98
CA ASP A 60 24.48 8.80 -22.90
C ASP A 60 25.83 8.37 -22.32
N THR A 61 26.89 9.01 -22.78
CA THR A 61 28.28 8.65 -22.49
C THR A 61 28.64 8.58 -21.00
N GLU A 62 27.80 9.15 -20.15
CA GLU A 62 28.03 9.13 -18.72
C GLU A 62 27.31 7.92 -18.02
N LEU A 63 26.28 7.38 -18.66
CA LEU A 63 25.44 6.38 -18.01
C LEU A 63 25.26 5.08 -18.82
N TYR A 64 24.96 5.13 -20.11
CA TYR A 64 24.66 3.96 -20.95
C TYR A 64 25.10 4.17 -22.40
N GLU A 65 25.32 3.07 -23.13
CA GLU A 65 25.67 3.03 -24.54
C GLU A 65 24.44 2.79 -25.43
N TYR A 66 23.51 1.90 -25.01
CA TYR A 66 22.36 1.48 -25.80
C TYR A 66 21.06 2.05 -25.30
N ALA A 67 20.79 1.90 -24.01
CA ALA A 67 19.56 2.38 -23.41
C ALA A 67 19.69 2.59 -21.90
N GLY A 68 18.89 3.53 -21.38
CA GLY A 68 18.74 3.77 -19.96
C GLY A 68 17.28 3.91 -19.57
N ILE A 69 17.01 3.74 -18.30
CA ILE A 69 15.68 3.99 -17.72
C ILE A 69 15.80 4.97 -16.56
N GLU A 70 14.93 5.98 -16.56
CA GLU A 70 14.71 6.87 -15.43
C GLU A 70 13.44 6.49 -14.70
N LEU A 71 13.56 6.26 -13.39
CA LEU A 71 12.46 5.89 -12.51
C LEU A 71 12.14 7.06 -11.59
N THR A 72 10.87 7.42 -11.51
CA THR A 72 10.33 8.34 -10.48
C THR A 72 9.52 7.53 -9.49
N PHE A 73 10.05 7.36 -8.28
CA PHE A 73 9.40 6.64 -7.18
C PHE A 73 8.85 7.63 -6.16
N TYR A 74 7.59 7.48 -5.79
CA TYR A 74 6.93 8.21 -4.69
C TYR A 74 6.62 7.27 -3.55
N ASN A 75 7.19 7.50 -2.38
CA ASN A 75 6.86 6.78 -1.16
C ASN A 75 5.51 7.25 -0.61
N ALA A 76 4.45 6.47 -0.81
CA ALA A 76 3.11 6.78 -0.31
C ALA A 76 2.89 6.31 1.15
N SER A 77 3.89 5.67 1.76
CA SER A 77 3.83 5.19 3.13
C SER A 77 4.22 6.27 4.15
N VAL A 78 4.00 5.96 5.42
CA VAL A 78 4.42 6.79 6.56
C VAL A 78 5.79 6.39 7.11
N ARG A 79 6.47 5.44 6.44
CA ARG A 79 7.78 4.89 6.84
C ARG A 79 8.86 5.36 5.89
N THR A 80 10.09 5.46 6.34
CA THR A 80 11.24 5.72 5.48
C THR A 80 11.62 4.43 4.75
N VAL A 81 11.62 4.50 3.42
CA VAL A 81 12.14 3.42 2.56
C VAL A 81 13.65 3.51 2.54
N ARG A 82 14.33 2.38 2.77
CA ARG A 82 15.79 2.25 2.68
C ARG A 82 16.22 1.79 1.30
N LYS A 83 15.46 0.84 0.72
CA LYS A 83 15.75 0.19 -0.56
C LYS A 83 14.45 -0.29 -1.19
N PHE A 84 14.40 -0.32 -2.52
CA PHE A 84 13.29 -0.93 -3.23
C PHE A 84 13.74 -1.61 -4.52
N PHE A 85 12.95 -2.58 -4.97
CA PHE A 85 13.22 -3.40 -6.15
C PHE A 85 12.12 -3.20 -7.17
N VAL A 86 12.50 -2.85 -8.39
CA VAL A 86 11.57 -2.55 -9.47
C VAL A 86 11.68 -3.60 -10.56
N VAL A 87 10.56 -4.20 -10.91
CA VAL A 87 10.47 -5.10 -12.06
C VAL A 87 10.00 -4.31 -13.27
N VAL A 88 10.72 -4.48 -14.36
CA VAL A 88 10.49 -3.78 -15.63
C VAL A 88 10.29 -4.80 -16.73
N PHE A 89 9.22 -4.65 -17.49
CA PHE A 89 8.96 -5.32 -18.75
C PHE A 89 9.03 -4.30 -19.86
N LEU A 90 9.86 -4.56 -20.85
CA LEU A 90 9.97 -3.73 -22.05
C LEU A 90 9.59 -4.55 -23.27
N SER A 91 9.06 -3.87 -24.27
CA SER A 91 8.88 -4.40 -25.62
C SER A 91 9.40 -3.42 -26.67
N GLU A 92 9.80 -3.99 -27.80
CA GLU A 92 9.99 -3.28 -29.05
C GLU A 92 8.65 -2.99 -29.73
N SER A 93 8.67 -2.27 -30.84
CA SER A 93 7.46 -1.92 -31.60
C SER A 93 6.69 -3.12 -32.14
N ASP A 94 7.38 -4.24 -32.34
CA ASP A 94 6.78 -5.52 -32.78
C ASP A 94 6.25 -6.39 -31.60
N GLY A 95 6.42 -5.94 -30.36
CA GLY A 95 6.00 -6.64 -29.15
C GLY A 95 7.00 -7.66 -28.64
N THR A 96 8.21 -7.76 -29.23
CA THR A 96 9.27 -8.64 -28.70
C THR A 96 9.97 -8.00 -27.51
N SER A 97 10.51 -8.83 -26.61
CA SER A 97 11.31 -8.34 -25.49
C SER A 97 12.73 -8.01 -25.97
N PRO A 98 13.27 -6.82 -25.64
CA PRO A 98 14.65 -6.47 -25.96
C PRO A 98 15.67 -7.17 -25.06
N PHE A 99 15.22 -7.78 -23.96
CA PHE A 99 16.12 -8.39 -22.99
C PHE A 99 16.62 -9.75 -23.44
N THR A 100 17.92 -9.97 -23.35
CA THR A 100 18.53 -11.26 -23.71
C THR A 100 18.20 -12.33 -22.68
N GLY A 101 17.44 -13.37 -23.11
CA GLY A 101 17.15 -14.56 -22.31
C GLY A 101 16.13 -14.40 -21.21
N THR A 102 15.47 -13.24 -21.12
CA THR A 102 14.39 -12.98 -20.14
C THR A 102 13.34 -12.05 -20.75
N ASN A 103 12.15 -11.99 -20.13
CA ASN A 103 11.10 -11.04 -20.51
C ASN A 103 11.02 -9.84 -19.58
N CYS A 104 11.74 -9.87 -18.46
CA CYS A 104 11.78 -8.76 -17.51
C CYS A 104 13.11 -8.74 -16.78
N ILE A 105 13.40 -7.58 -16.21
CA ILE A 105 14.57 -7.37 -15.34
C ILE A 105 14.13 -6.81 -14.01
N THR A 106 14.98 -6.96 -13.00
CA THR A 106 14.77 -6.36 -11.68
C THR A 106 15.91 -5.38 -11.40
N LEU A 107 15.53 -4.13 -11.16
CA LEU A 107 16.45 -3.06 -10.79
C LEU A 107 16.40 -2.84 -9.28
N GLU A 108 17.57 -2.79 -8.66
CA GLU A 108 17.72 -2.51 -7.23
C GLU A 108 18.05 -1.03 -7.04
N CYS A 109 17.28 -0.34 -6.22
CA CYS A 109 17.48 1.07 -5.90
C CYS A 109 17.77 1.22 -4.40
N ASP A 110 18.99 1.67 -4.08
CA ASP A 110 19.47 1.90 -2.71
C ASP A 110 19.21 3.35 -2.23
N GLU A 111 18.35 4.09 -2.91
CA GLU A 111 18.02 5.46 -2.54
C GLU A 111 17.03 5.52 -1.36
N ILE A 112 17.36 6.36 -0.39
CA ILE A 112 16.51 6.58 0.78
C ILE A 112 15.34 7.50 0.40
N ALA A 113 14.10 7.02 0.61
CA ALA A 113 12.90 7.82 0.41
C ALA A 113 12.17 8.05 1.74
N ALA A 114 12.21 9.28 2.26
CA ALA A 114 11.43 9.68 3.43
C ALA A 114 9.91 9.51 3.15
N PRO A 115 9.06 9.45 4.20
CA PRO A 115 7.61 9.47 4.02
C PRO A 115 7.15 10.58 3.08
N HIS A 116 6.34 10.21 2.07
CA HIS A 116 5.79 11.12 1.06
C HIS A 116 6.82 11.84 0.17
N ALA A 117 8.07 11.39 0.16
CA ALA A 117 9.11 11.92 -0.72
C ALA A 117 9.06 11.28 -2.11
N VAL A 118 9.62 12.00 -3.07
CA VAL A 118 9.90 11.52 -4.43
C VAL A 118 11.40 11.27 -4.55
N VAL A 119 11.75 10.15 -5.17
CA VAL A 119 13.13 9.78 -5.53
C VAL A 119 13.18 9.55 -7.04
N ASN A 120 14.20 10.09 -7.69
CA ASN A 120 14.52 9.81 -9.10
C ASN A 120 15.79 8.97 -9.14
N ALA A 121 15.73 7.85 -9.84
CA ALA A 121 16.86 6.94 -10.03
C ALA A 121 17.05 6.66 -11.52
N ARG A 122 18.29 6.58 -11.97
CA ARG A 122 18.65 6.31 -13.37
C ARG A 122 19.49 5.05 -13.43
N PHE A 123 19.20 4.18 -14.38
CA PHE A 123 19.90 2.92 -14.58
C PHE A 123 20.28 2.74 -16.03
N SER A 124 21.49 2.19 -16.27
CA SER A 124 21.84 1.61 -17.54
C SER A 124 21.08 0.30 -17.75
N LEU A 125 20.70 0.04 -18.99
CA LEU A 125 20.11 -1.24 -19.42
C LEU A 125 21.10 -2.06 -20.27
N ASP A 126 22.35 -1.60 -20.44
CA ASP A 126 23.36 -2.22 -21.29
C ASP A 126 23.75 -3.64 -20.89
N ASP A 127 23.57 -4.01 -19.60
CA ASP A 127 23.77 -5.38 -19.13
C ASP A 127 22.67 -6.34 -19.65
N TYR A 128 21.57 -5.81 -20.15
CA TYR A 128 20.37 -6.57 -20.55
C TYR A 128 20.03 -6.42 -22.04
N ILE A 129 20.44 -5.31 -22.65
CA ILE A 129 20.18 -4.92 -24.03
C ILE A 129 21.52 -4.81 -24.74
N VAL A 130 21.65 -5.50 -25.88
CA VAL A 130 22.93 -5.58 -26.63
C VAL A 130 22.94 -4.70 -27.87
N GLU A 131 21.83 -4.08 -28.21
CA GLU A 131 21.66 -3.27 -29.41
C GLU A 131 20.61 -2.19 -29.13
N ALA A 132 20.87 -0.96 -29.60
CA ALA A 132 19.90 0.12 -29.50
C ALA A 132 18.77 -0.08 -30.53
N SER A 133 17.53 0.09 -30.14
CA SER A 133 16.39 0.07 -31.06
C SER A 133 16.25 1.44 -31.77
N ASP A 134 16.11 1.45 -33.07
CA ASP A 134 15.83 2.68 -33.84
C ASP A 134 14.45 3.28 -33.52
N GLU A 135 13.50 2.45 -33.07
CA GLU A 135 12.12 2.83 -32.79
C GLU A 135 11.87 3.10 -31.29
N GLY A 136 12.87 2.82 -30.45
CA GLY A 136 12.77 2.93 -29.00
C GLY A 136 12.11 1.72 -28.35
N TYR A 137 11.88 1.82 -27.04
CA TYR A 137 11.26 0.77 -26.24
C TYR A 137 10.02 1.30 -25.54
N LEU A 138 9.02 0.43 -25.40
CA LEU A 138 7.80 0.67 -24.64
C LEU A 138 7.89 -0.03 -23.29
N ILE A 139 7.44 0.64 -22.22
CA ILE A 139 7.27 0.00 -20.93
C ILE A 139 5.90 -0.67 -20.92
N ASP A 140 5.89 -2.00 -21.02
CA ASP A 140 4.64 -2.79 -20.95
C ASP A 140 4.12 -2.89 -19.54
N PHE A 141 5.03 -3.14 -18.58
CA PHE A 141 4.68 -3.27 -17.20
C PHE A 141 5.83 -2.84 -16.29
N LEU A 142 5.48 -2.09 -15.23
CA LEU A 142 6.41 -1.53 -14.27
C LEU A 142 5.79 -1.59 -12.89
N TYR A 143 6.49 -2.24 -11.94
CA TYR A 143 6.01 -2.29 -10.56
C TYR A 143 7.16 -2.49 -9.57
N VAL A 144 6.91 -2.14 -8.30
CA VAL A 144 7.83 -2.44 -7.21
C VAL A 144 7.48 -3.80 -6.64
N SER A 145 8.43 -4.74 -6.71
CA SER A 145 8.26 -6.09 -6.19
C SER A 145 8.57 -6.22 -4.70
N LYS A 146 9.41 -5.32 -4.17
CA LYS A 146 9.83 -5.34 -2.77
C LYS A 146 10.22 -3.95 -2.30
N ILE A 147 9.86 -3.62 -1.07
CA ILE A 147 10.32 -2.41 -0.35
C ILE A 147 10.89 -2.85 1.00
N GLU A 148 12.11 -2.41 1.31
CA GLU A 148 12.73 -2.56 2.62
C GLU A 148 12.73 -1.21 3.34
N TYR A 149 12.15 -1.17 4.53
CA TYR A 149 12.08 0.04 5.34
C TYR A 149 13.24 0.12 6.33
N GLU A 150 13.57 1.33 6.82
CA GLU A 150 14.62 1.53 7.81
C GLU A 150 14.36 0.82 9.15
N ASP A 151 13.10 0.63 9.51
CA ASP A 151 12.69 -0.07 10.73
C ASP A 151 12.80 -1.61 10.63
N GLY A 152 13.28 -2.13 9.48
CA GLY A 152 13.47 -3.56 9.21
C GLY A 152 12.23 -4.27 8.69
N GLU A 153 11.10 -3.60 8.59
CA GLU A 153 9.91 -4.15 7.94
C GLU A 153 10.11 -4.27 6.43
N VAL A 154 9.43 -5.23 5.82
CA VAL A 154 9.48 -5.50 4.38
C VAL A 154 8.06 -5.58 3.84
N TRP A 155 7.83 -4.91 2.70
CA TRP A 155 6.63 -5.06 1.90
C TRP A 155 6.99 -5.79 0.60
N GLU A 156 6.16 -6.74 0.15
CA GLU A 156 6.41 -7.54 -1.05
C GLU A 156 5.16 -7.66 -1.93
N ASP A 157 5.38 -7.55 -3.24
CA ASP A 157 4.42 -7.83 -4.30
C ASP A 157 5.16 -8.49 -5.48
N PRO A 158 5.57 -9.77 -5.35
CA PRO A 158 6.43 -10.43 -6.34
C PRO A 158 5.78 -10.60 -7.71
N TYR A 159 4.48 -10.39 -7.81
CA TYR A 159 3.70 -10.59 -9.05
C TYR A 159 3.04 -9.31 -9.58
N GLY A 160 3.28 -8.16 -8.96
CA GLY A 160 2.69 -6.88 -9.39
C GLY A 160 1.17 -6.82 -9.27
N VAL A 161 0.58 -7.56 -8.32
CA VAL A 161 -0.88 -7.61 -8.10
C VAL A 161 -1.44 -6.25 -7.71
N HIS A 162 -0.60 -5.42 -7.09
CA HIS A 162 -0.94 -4.07 -6.63
C HIS A 162 -0.48 -2.96 -7.59
N ALA A 163 0.15 -3.30 -8.72
CA ALA A 163 0.51 -2.33 -9.76
C ALA A 163 -0.75 -1.72 -10.39
N LYS A 164 -0.70 -0.40 -10.66
CA LYS A 164 -1.81 0.34 -11.29
C LYS A 164 -1.28 1.22 -12.41
#